data_88bb80363455f63ded5e7e4ee860eaf7
#
_entry.id   88bb80363455f63ded5e7e4ee860eaf7
#
_cell.length_a   1.000
_cell.length_b   1.000
_cell.length_c   1.000
_cell.angle_alpha   90.00
_cell.angle_beta   90.00
_cell.angle_gamma   90.00
#
_symmetry.space_group_name_H-M   'P 1'
#
loop_
_entity.id
_entity.type
_entity.pdbx_description
1 polymer ?
#
loop_
_entity_poly.entity_id
_entity_poly.type
_entity_poly.pdbx_seq_one_letter_code
_entity_poly.pdbx_strand_id
1 'polypeptide(L)'
;QEKSLQTFEDHRFNIILKARQLGLSTLTAGYSLWMMTFHSDKNILVIATKQDTAKNLVTKVRVMHANLPSWLKQKCVEDNKLSLRYINGSQVKAVASGEEAGRSEALSLLILDEAAFIDKIEPIWAAASQTLSTGGQCIALSTPNGVGNWFHKTWVGAEDGTNDWNFIRLHWNLHPERDDEWRAEQDALLGPSLAAQECDCDFITSGQSVIDGVILEEYRNTLAQDPLEKRGIDSNLWIWQPPNYTKDYVLSADVSRGDGSDYSAFHVMEIESMEQVAEY
;
A
#
# COMPACT_ATOMS: atom_id res chain seq x y z
N GLN A 1 -4.63 17.56 4.49
CA GLN A 1 -5.99 17.03 4.29
C GLN A 1 -6.66 17.66 3.06
N GLU A 2 -6.69 19.00 2.94
CA GLU A 2 -7.28 19.69 1.78
C GLU A 2 -6.65 19.24 0.45
N LYS A 3 -5.32 19.22 0.38
CA LYS A 3 -4.60 18.70 -0.79
C LYS A 3 -4.97 17.25 -1.13
N SER A 4 -5.16 16.40 -0.13
CA SER A 4 -5.57 15.01 -0.35
C SER A 4 -7.00 14.89 -0.88
N LEU A 5 -7.93 15.75 -0.45
CA LEU A 5 -9.29 15.79 -1.00
C LEU A 5 -9.29 16.20 -2.47
N GLN A 6 -8.54 17.24 -2.83
CA GLN A 6 -8.41 17.64 -4.23
C GLN A 6 -7.87 16.50 -5.09
N THR A 7 -6.89 15.76 -4.58
CA THR A 7 -6.30 14.63 -5.28
C THR A 7 -7.32 13.49 -5.50
N PHE A 8 -8.26 13.27 -4.56
CA PHE A 8 -9.32 12.27 -4.74
C PHE A 8 -10.29 12.63 -5.87
N GLU A 9 -10.49 13.91 -6.15
CA GLU A 9 -11.31 14.37 -7.28
C GLU A 9 -10.56 14.32 -8.60
N ASP A 10 -9.26 14.65 -8.58
CA ASP A 10 -8.45 14.78 -9.80
C ASP A 10 -7.97 13.41 -10.33
N HIS A 11 -7.84 12.40 -9.46
CA HIS A 11 -7.28 11.09 -9.84
C HIS A 11 -8.22 9.95 -9.48
N ARG A 12 -8.33 9.00 -10.39
CA ARG A 12 -9.17 7.83 -10.24
C ARG A 12 -8.63 6.84 -9.20
N PHE A 13 -7.33 6.62 -9.18
CA PHE A 13 -6.65 5.72 -8.26
C PHE A 13 -5.64 6.49 -7.43
N ASN A 14 -5.77 6.41 -6.11
CA ASN A 14 -4.92 7.10 -5.17
C ASN A 14 -4.31 6.11 -4.18
N ILE A 15 -2.97 6.06 -4.11
CA ILE A 15 -2.23 5.30 -3.10
C ILE A 15 -1.58 6.26 -2.11
N ILE A 16 -1.83 6.06 -0.82
CA ILE A 16 -1.43 6.99 0.24
C ILE A 16 -0.55 6.25 1.24
N LEU A 17 0.74 6.55 1.21
CA LEU A 17 1.69 6.12 2.22
C LEU A 17 1.70 7.16 3.34
N LYS A 18 1.29 6.78 4.52
CA LYS A 18 1.04 7.71 5.62
C LYS A 18 1.71 7.27 6.93
N ALA A 19 2.12 8.23 7.74
CA ALA A 19 2.33 8.01 9.17
C ALA A 19 0.99 7.75 9.88
N ARG A 20 1.06 7.11 11.03
CA ARG A 20 -0.13 6.86 11.86
C ARG A 20 -0.78 8.15 12.36
N GLN A 21 -2.09 8.11 12.58
CA GLN A 21 -2.90 9.16 13.21
C GLN A 21 -2.89 10.53 12.50
N LEU A 22 -2.70 10.58 11.20
CA LEU A 22 -2.84 11.82 10.39
C LEU A 22 -4.29 12.13 9.99
N GLY A 23 -5.27 11.36 10.48
CA GLY A 23 -6.70 11.61 10.26
C GLY A 23 -7.22 11.17 8.88
N LEU A 24 -6.45 10.40 8.10
CA LEU A 24 -6.84 10.02 6.73
C LEU A 24 -8.08 9.13 6.68
N SER A 25 -8.24 8.16 7.59
CA SER A 25 -9.47 7.35 7.66
C SER A 25 -10.71 8.21 8.01
N THR A 26 -10.52 9.32 8.71
CA THR A 26 -11.60 10.28 8.95
C THR A 26 -11.89 11.11 7.70
N LEU A 27 -10.85 11.51 6.98
CA LEU A 27 -10.98 12.23 5.72
C LEU A 27 -11.71 11.39 4.65
N THR A 28 -11.33 10.12 4.48
CA THR A 28 -12.01 9.20 3.55
C THR A 28 -13.46 8.92 3.94
N ALA A 29 -13.77 8.87 5.26
CA ALA A 29 -15.15 8.79 5.73
C ALA A 29 -15.94 10.05 5.39
N GLY A 30 -15.34 11.24 5.53
CA GLY A 30 -15.94 12.51 5.11
C GLY A 30 -16.19 12.59 3.61
N TYR A 31 -15.23 12.14 2.80
CA TYR A 31 -15.36 12.05 1.36
C TYR A 31 -16.49 11.07 0.94
N SER A 32 -16.59 9.93 1.61
CA SER A 32 -17.70 8.98 1.43
C SER A 32 -19.06 9.61 1.74
N LEU A 33 -19.15 10.32 2.87
CA LEU A 33 -20.38 11.04 3.25
C LEU A 33 -20.76 12.09 2.22
N TRP A 34 -19.79 12.89 1.76
CA TRP A 34 -20.02 13.90 0.73
C TRP A 34 -20.55 13.25 -0.55
N MET A 35 -19.89 12.19 -1.03
CA MET A 35 -20.32 11.46 -2.23
C MET A 35 -21.75 10.94 -2.09
N MET A 36 -22.09 10.32 -0.95
CA MET A 36 -23.44 9.77 -0.69
C MET A 36 -24.52 10.87 -0.53
N THR A 37 -24.15 12.05 -0.04
CA THR A 37 -25.09 13.12 0.25
C THR A 37 -25.45 13.91 -0.99
N PHE A 38 -24.46 14.20 -1.84
CA PHE A 38 -24.61 15.08 -3.00
C PHE A 38 -24.82 14.35 -4.33
N HIS A 39 -24.64 13.01 -4.35
CA HIS A 39 -24.85 12.18 -5.54
C HIS A 39 -25.76 11.00 -5.23
N SER A 40 -26.55 10.59 -6.22
CA SER A 40 -27.42 9.42 -6.13
C SER A 40 -26.70 8.15 -6.61
N ASP A 41 -27.16 7.01 -6.11
CA ASP A 41 -26.74 5.67 -6.56
C ASP A 41 -25.22 5.40 -6.44
N LYS A 42 -24.59 6.01 -5.44
CA LYS A 42 -23.17 5.79 -5.15
C LYS A 42 -22.98 4.56 -4.26
N ASN A 43 -22.21 3.61 -4.76
CA ASN A 43 -21.89 2.37 -4.05
C ASN A 43 -20.44 2.43 -3.56
N ILE A 44 -20.25 2.50 -2.24
CA ILE A 44 -18.95 2.64 -1.60
C ILE A 44 -18.64 1.37 -0.82
N LEU A 45 -17.50 0.75 -1.10
CA LEU A 45 -17.03 -0.44 -0.42
C LEU A 45 -15.76 -0.11 0.38
N VAL A 46 -15.75 -0.53 1.64
CA VAL A 46 -14.60 -0.41 2.54
C VAL A 46 -14.08 -1.81 2.85
N ILE A 47 -12.83 -2.05 2.53
CA ILE A 47 -12.10 -3.29 2.85
C ILE A 47 -10.92 -2.93 3.76
N ALA A 48 -10.73 -3.68 4.83
CA ALA A 48 -9.61 -3.56 5.76
C ALA A 48 -9.15 -4.94 6.21
N THR A 49 -8.03 -5.01 6.91
CA THR A 49 -7.44 -6.26 7.45
C THR A 49 -8.44 -7.07 8.28
N LYS A 50 -9.25 -6.37 9.09
CA LYS A 50 -10.27 -6.96 9.94
C LYS A 50 -11.60 -6.26 9.75
N GLN A 51 -12.71 -7.01 9.92
CA GLN A 51 -14.05 -6.46 9.82
C GLN A 51 -14.28 -5.29 10.79
N ASP A 52 -13.73 -5.34 11.99
CA ASP A 52 -13.88 -4.26 12.97
C ASP A 52 -13.18 -2.97 12.51
N THR A 53 -12.06 -3.07 11.82
CA THR A 53 -11.38 -1.89 11.24
C THR A 53 -12.23 -1.26 10.14
N ALA A 54 -12.75 -2.06 9.21
CA ALA A 54 -13.65 -1.57 8.15
C ALA A 54 -14.95 -0.97 8.74
N LYS A 55 -15.54 -1.61 9.74
CA LYS A 55 -16.71 -1.12 10.48
C LYS A 55 -16.47 0.24 11.16
N ASN A 56 -15.26 0.49 11.67
CA ASN A 56 -14.92 1.77 12.27
C ASN A 56 -15.04 2.93 11.27
N LEU A 57 -14.69 2.71 10.00
CA LEU A 57 -14.87 3.72 8.96
C LEU A 57 -16.35 4.01 8.71
N VAL A 58 -17.20 2.98 8.57
CA VAL A 58 -18.66 3.15 8.45
C VAL A 58 -19.23 3.85 9.68
N THR A 59 -18.71 3.56 10.88
CA THR A 59 -19.11 4.27 12.10
C THR A 59 -18.78 5.76 12.05
N LYS A 60 -17.61 6.12 11.51
CA LYS A 60 -17.26 7.56 11.31
C LYS A 60 -18.22 8.22 10.34
N VAL A 61 -18.55 7.58 9.20
CA VAL A 61 -19.56 8.10 8.25
C VAL A 61 -20.89 8.33 8.97
N ARG A 62 -21.34 7.37 9.78
CA ARG A 62 -22.61 7.46 10.55
C ARG A 62 -22.59 8.62 11.56
N VAL A 63 -21.52 8.78 12.32
CA VAL A 63 -21.36 9.88 13.28
C VAL A 63 -21.40 11.23 12.56
N MET A 64 -20.68 11.35 11.44
CA MET A 64 -20.71 12.59 10.64
C MET A 64 -22.11 12.85 10.08
N HIS A 65 -22.80 11.84 9.53
CA HIS A 65 -24.19 11.96 9.07
C HIS A 65 -25.13 12.41 10.20
N ALA A 66 -25.01 11.82 11.39
CA ALA A 66 -25.84 12.18 12.54
C ALA A 66 -25.68 13.66 12.96
N ASN A 67 -24.51 14.26 12.71
CA ASN A 67 -24.20 15.65 13.01
C ASN A 67 -24.45 16.63 11.85
N LEU A 68 -24.91 16.17 10.68
CA LEU A 68 -25.31 17.06 9.60
C LEU A 68 -26.53 17.91 10.01
N PRO A 69 -26.64 19.15 9.52
CA PRO A 69 -27.86 19.93 9.63
C PRO A 69 -29.06 19.18 9.04
N SER A 70 -30.24 19.33 9.62
CA SER A 70 -31.46 18.61 9.23
C SER A 70 -31.80 18.74 7.73
N TRP A 71 -31.55 19.93 7.17
CA TRP A 71 -31.80 20.24 5.76
C TRP A 71 -30.87 19.54 4.77
N LEU A 72 -29.68 19.08 5.24
CA LEU A 72 -28.68 18.37 4.45
C LEU A 72 -28.73 16.84 4.69
N LYS A 73 -29.37 16.42 5.78
CA LYS A 73 -29.40 15.04 6.23
C LYS A 73 -30.28 14.18 5.34
N GLN A 74 -29.67 13.22 4.62
CA GLN A 74 -30.41 12.25 3.83
C GLN A 74 -31.15 11.25 4.74
N LYS A 75 -32.32 10.79 4.32
CA LYS A 75 -33.07 9.75 5.03
C LYS A 75 -32.39 8.40 4.85
N CYS A 76 -32.07 7.73 5.96
CA CYS A 76 -31.53 6.37 5.95
C CYS A 76 -32.67 5.36 5.73
N VAL A 77 -32.43 4.37 4.86
CA VAL A 77 -33.27 3.19 4.66
C VAL A 77 -32.65 1.94 5.26
N GLU A 78 -31.33 1.96 5.45
CA GLU A 78 -30.58 0.95 6.18
C GLU A 78 -29.52 1.64 7.04
N ASP A 79 -29.47 1.27 8.32
CA ASP A 79 -28.48 1.76 9.29
C ASP A 79 -28.11 0.63 10.25
N ASN A 80 -27.00 -0.07 9.93
CA ASN A 80 -26.47 -1.13 10.76
C ASN A 80 -24.95 -0.96 10.96
N LYS A 81 -24.33 -1.87 11.72
CA LYS A 81 -22.90 -1.75 12.07
C LYS A 81 -21.95 -1.81 10.88
N LEU A 82 -22.37 -2.43 9.78
CA LEU A 82 -21.52 -2.69 8.60
C LEU A 82 -21.96 -1.91 7.37
N SER A 83 -23.16 -1.32 7.39
CA SER A 83 -23.68 -0.58 6.23
C SER A 83 -24.57 0.60 6.63
N LEU A 84 -24.54 1.60 5.79
CA LEU A 84 -25.43 2.77 5.83
C LEU A 84 -25.92 3.01 4.40
N ARG A 85 -27.26 3.03 4.20
CA ARG A 85 -27.87 3.29 2.89
C ARG A 85 -28.90 4.40 2.98
N TYR A 86 -28.87 5.30 2.00
CA TYR A 86 -29.79 6.41 1.88
C TYR A 86 -30.92 6.12 0.89
N ILE A 87 -31.99 6.90 1.01
CA ILE A 87 -33.15 6.81 0.11
C ILE A 87 -32.80 7.17 -1.34
N ASN A 88 -31.72 7.95 -1.56
CA ASN A 88 -31.22 8.29 -2.89
C ASN A 88 -30.43 7.16 -3.56
N GLY A 89 -30.46 5.94 -3.01
CA GLY A 89 -29.75 4.77 -3.52
C GLY A 89 -28.30 4.63 -3.09
N SER A 90 -27.67 5.73 -2.58
CA SER A 90 -26.27 5.70 -2.17
C SER A 90 -26.06 4.88 -0.90
N GLN A 91 -24.95 4.14 -0.84
CA GLN A 91 -24.61 3.28 0.30
C GLN A 91 -23.11 3.20 0.54
N VAL A 92 -22.73 2.95 1.79
CA VAL A 92 -21.39 2.54 2.19
C VAL A 92 -21.48 1.21 2.94
N LYS A 93 -20.63 0.25 2.56
CA LYS A 93 -20.56 -1.08 3.18
C LYS A 93 -19.14 -1.37 3.62
N ALA A 94 -19.00 -2.00 4.78
CA ALA A 94 -17.74 -2.55 5.28
C ALA A 94 -17.73 -4.07 5.13
N VAL A 95 -16.67 -4.61 4.57
CA VAL A 95 -16.43 -6.05 4.50
C VAL A 95 -15.04 -6.39 5.02
N ALA A 96 -14.90 -7.59 5.57
CA ALA A 96 -13.58 -8.11 5.90
C ALA A 96 -12.82 -8.49 4.62
N SER A 97 -11.49 -8.48 4.70
CA SER A 97 -10.64 -9.01 3.63
C SER A 97 -10.92 -10.52 3.45
N GLY A 98 -11.38 -10.88 2.25
CA GLY A 98 -11.65 -12.25 1.83
C GLY A 98 -11.65 -12.32 0.32
N GLU A 99 -11.46 -13.49 -0.27
CA GLU A 99 -11.35 -13.66 -1.73
C GLU A 99 -12.58 -13.15 -2.50
N GLU A 100 -13.73 -13.12 -1.85
CA GLU A 100 -15.00 -12.63 -2.42
C GLU A 100 -15.24 -11.13 -2.13
N ALA A 101 -14.42 -10.49 -1.31
CA ALA A 101 -14.65 -9.10 -0.88
C ALA A 101 -14.67 -8.09 -2.05
N GLY A 102 -13.92 -8.37 -3.12
CA GLY A 102 -13.88 -7.53 -4.33
C GLY A 102 -15.00 -7.85 -5.34
N ARG A 103 -15.75 -8.93 -5.16
CA ARG A 103 -16.85 -9.35 -6.07
C ARG A 103 -18.15 -8.73 -5.62
N SER A 104 -18.36 -7.49 -5.96
CA SER A 104 -19.56 -6.73 -5.59
C SER A 104 -20.26 -6.19 -6.84
N GLU A 105 -21.38 -5.51 -6.62
CA GLU A 105 -22.01 -4.65 -7.63
C GLU A 105 -21.01 -3.57 -8.10
N ALA A 106 -21.30 -2.90 -9.23
CA ALA A 106 -20.47 -1.80 -9.70
C ALA A 106 -20.19 -0.78 -8.58
N LEU A 107 -18.92 -0.48 -8.35
CA LEU A 107 -18.47 0.39 -7.29
C LEU A 107 -18.22 1.81 -7.81
N SER A 108 -18.69 2.80 -7.06
CA SER A 108 -18.32 4.21 -7.27
C SER A 108 -17.01 4.55 -6.55
N LEU A 109 -16.78 3.94 -5.38
CA LEU A 109 -15.56 4.14 -4.59
C LEU A 109 -15.20 2.85 -3.85
N LEU A 110 -13.95 2.44 -3.96
CA LEU A 110 -13.32 1.42 -3.12
C LEU A 110 -12.34 2.10 -2.16
N ILE A 111 -12.42 1.77 -0.88
CA ILE A 111 -11.47 2.20 0.14
C ILE A 111 -10.77 0.95 0.68
N LEU A 112 -9.45 0.90 0.52
CA LEU A 112 -8.58 -0.12 1.09
C LEU A 112 -7.84 0.51 2.28
N ASP A 113 -8.35 0.28 3.50
CA ASP A 113 -7.73 0.83 4.73
C ASP A 113 -6.73 -0.16 5.29
N GLU A 114 -5.54 0.33 5.65
CA GLU A 114 -4.37 -0.45 6.02
C GLU A 114 -3.97 -1.49 4.94
N ALA A 115 -3.93 -1.02 3.69
CA ALA A 115 -3.79 -1.86 2.49
C ALA A 115 -2.52 -2.75 2.49
N ALA A 116 -1.40 -2.27 3.06
CA ALA A 116 -0.16 -3.05 3.17
C ALA A 116 -0.27 -4.28 4.08
N PHE A 117 -1.30 -4.34 4.93
CA PHE A 117 -1.53 -5.42 5.89
C PHE A 117 -2.69 -6.34 5.51
N ILE A 118 -3.33 -6.11 4.36
CA ILE A 118 -4.43 -6.96 3.89
C ILE A 118 -3.83 -8.24 3.29
N ASP A 119 -4.14 -9.37 3.91
CA ASP A 119 -3.79 -10.67 3.35
C ASP A 119 -4.51 -10.89 2.01
N LYS A 120 -3.81 -11.49 1.03
CA LYS A 120 -4.36 -11.81 -0.29
C LYS A 120 -4.99 -10.62 -1.02
N ILE A 121 -4.36 -9.44 -0.90
CA ILE A 121 -4.88 -8.21 -1.52
C ILE A 121 -4.88 -8.28 -3.05
N GLU A 122 -3.95 -9.02 -3.68
CA GLU A 122 -3.87 -9.18 -5.12
C GLU A 122 -5.18 -9.75 -5.73
N PRO A 123 -5.72 -10.90 -5.29
CA PRO A 123 -7.01 -11.39 -5.79
C PRO A 123 -8.19 -10.46 -5.45
N ILE A 124 -8.15 -9.78 -4.31
CA ILE A 124 -9.17 -8.78 -3.95
C ILE A 124 -9.13 -7.61 -4.94
N TRP A 125 -7.94 -7.08 -5.22
CA TRP A 125 -7.76 -6.00 -6.20
C TRP A 125 -8.15 -6.44 -7.61
N ALA A 126 -7.75 -7.63 -8.05
CA ALA A 126 -8.12 -8.15 -9.36
C ALA A 126 -9.65 -8.25 -9.54
N ALA A 127 -10.37 -8.69 -8.51
CA ALA A 127 -11.84 -8.73 -8.53
C ALA A 127 -12.45 -7.32 -8.48
N ALA A 128 -11.96 -6.46 -7.57
CA ALA A 128 -12.49 -5.12 -7.36
C ALA A 128 -12.23 -4.18 -8.56
N SER A 129 -11.10 -4.32 -9.24
CA SER A 129 -10.77 -3.52 -10.43
C SER A 129 -11.79 -3.68 -11.55
N GLN A 130 -12.38 -4.87 -11.68
CA GLN A 130 -13.47 -5.13 -12.64
C GLN A 130 -14.76 -4.38 -12.25
N THR A 131 -15.08 -4.29 -10.96
CA THR A 131 -16.27 -3.57 -10.47
C THR A 131 -16.11 -2.05 -10.55
N LEU A 132 -14.88 -1.55 -10.64
CA LEU A 132 -14.53 -0.15 -10.87
C LEU A 132 -14.51 0.23 -12.35
N SER A 133 -14.65 -0.72 -13.29
CA SER A 133 -14.47 -0.50 -14.74
C SER A 133 -15.38 0.58 -15.32
N THR A 134 -16.53 0.86 -14.69
CA THR A 134 -17.49 1.88 -15.10
C THR A 134 -17.13 3.31 -14.64
N GLY A 135 -15.89 3.55 -14.23
CA GLY A 135 -15.41 4.87 -13.80
C GLY A 135 -15.33 5.05 -12.30
N GLY A 136 -15.43 3.97 -11.52
CA GLY A 136 -15.25 4.00 -10.07
C GLY A 136 -13.82 4.35 -9.65
N GLN A 137 -13.66 4.88 -8.45
CA GLN A 137 -12.41 5.33 -7.85
C GLN A 137 -11.90 4.34 -6.82
N CYS A 138 -10.57 4.35 -6.57
CA CYS A 138 -9.97 3.62 -5.46
C CYS A 138 -9.05 4.53 -4.63
N ILE A 139 -9.16 4.41 -3.31
CA ILE A 139 -8.26 5.02 -2.34
C ILE A 139 -7.66 3.91 -1.48
N ALA A 140 -6.37 3.62 -1.69
CA ALA A 140 -5.59 2.70 -0.88
C ALA A 140 -4.71 3.49 0.08
N LEU A 141 -4.85 3.27 1.38
CA LEU A 141 -4.08 3.99 2.40
C LEU A 141 -3.48 3.02 3.41
N SER A 142 -2.21 3.24 3.78
CA SER A 142 -1.51 2.39 4.76
C SER A 142 -0.28 3.09 5.33
N THR A 143 0.17 2.64 6.51
CA THR A 143 1.58 2.68 6.89
C THR A 143 2.33 1.62 6.09
N PRO A 144 3.66 1.71 5.93
CA PRO A 144 4.42 0.68 5.22
C PRO A 144 4.43 -0.64 6.00
N ASN A 145 4.61 -1.75 5.30
CA ASN A 145 4.73 -3.10 5.88
C ASN A 145 5.76 -3.92 5.09
N GLY A 146 7.02 -3.46 5.10
CA GLY A 146 8.09 -4.08 4.33
C GLY A 146 8.00 -3.91 2.83
N VAL A 147 8.96 -4.47 2.13
CA VAL A 147 9.08 -4.44 0.67
C VAL A 147 8.43 -5.66 0.03
N GLY A 148 8.11 -5.56 -1.27
CA GLY A 148 7.67 -6.70 -2.09
C GLY A 148 6.17 -7.04 -2.02
N ASN A 149 5.39 -6.53 -1.06
CA ASN A 149 3.95 -6.72 -1.03
C ASN A 149 3.24 -5.85 -2.10
N TRP A 150 1.96 -6.10 -2.32
CA TRP A 150 1.16 -5.38 -3.32
C TRP A 150 1.19 -3.86 -3.14
N PHE A 151 1.08 -3.37 -1.91
CA PHE A 151 1.08 -1.94 -1.62
C PHE A 151 2.41 -1.29 -1.99
N HIS A 152 3.54 -1.94 -1.64
CA HIS A 152 4.87 -1.49 -2.02
C HIS A 152 5.06 -1.49 -3.54
N LYS A 153 4.72 -2.60 -4.22
CA LYS A 153 4.84 -2.70 -5.70
C LYS A 153 4.00 -1.63 -6.41
N THR A 154 2.77 -1.41 -5.94
CA THR A 154 1.87 -0.39 -6.49
C THR A 154 2.41 1.02 -6.24
N TRP A 155 2.99 1.26 -5.05
CA TRP A 155 3.62 2.52 -4.70
C TRP A 155 4.82 2.83 -5.61
N VAL A 156 5.76 1.89 -5.74
CA VAL A 156 6.94 2.05 -6.60
C VAL A 156 6.50 2.29 -8.04
N GLY A 157 5.56 1.50 -8.56
CA GLY A 157 5.04 1.71 -9.90
C GLY A 157 4.38 3.09 -10.11
N ALA A 158 3.79 3.67 -9.07
CA ALA A 158 3.25 5.02 -9.11
C ALA A 158 4.36 6.09 -9.11
N GLU A 159 5.40 5.91 -8.29
CA GLU A 159 6.58 6.79 -8.29
C GLU A 159 7.34 6.76 -9.63
N ASP A 160 7.50 5.59 -10.22
CA ASP A 160 8.19 5.39 -11.49
C ASP A 160 7.30 5.70 -12.73
N GLY A 161 6.02 5.99 -12.52
CA GLY A 161 5.06 6.25 -13.61
C GLY A 161 4.75 5.03 -14.47
N THR A 162 4.93 3.82 -13.97
CA THR A 162 4.66 2.55 -14.67
C THR A 162 3.23 2.05 -14.47
N ASN A 163 2.45 2.70 -13.60
CA ASN A 163 1.04 2.44 -13.40
C ASN A 163 0.22 3.74 -13.33
N ASP A 164 -1.12 3.62 -13.35
CA ASP A 164 -2.05 4.76 -13.36
C ASP A 164 -2.42 5.28 -11.95
N TRP A 165 -1.68 4.88 -10.91
CA TRP A 165 -1.92 5.35 -9.57
C TRP A 165 -1.26 6.70 -9.31
N ASN A 166 -1.99 7.59 -8.68
CA ASN A 166 -1.42 8.80 -8.08
C ASN A 166 -0.96 8.51 -6.66
N PHE A 167 0.24 8.91 -6.30
CA PHE A 167 0.83 8.64 -4.99
C PHE A 167 0.90 9.88 -4.10
N ILE A 168 0.67 9.69 -2.81
CA ILE A 168 0.74 10.73 -1.78
C ILE A 168 1.52 10.18 -0.59
N ARG A 169 2.65 10.82 -0.24
CA ARG A 169 3.40 10.51 0.98
C ARG A 169 3.06 11.53 2.07
N LEU A 170 2.66 11.04 3.23
CA LEU A 170 2.28 11.85 4.39
C LEU A 170 3.11 11.44 5.61
N HIS A 171 4.26 12.10 5.75
CA HIS A 171 5.21 11.88 6.84
C HIS A 171 4.69 12.44 8.17
N TRP A 172 5.20 11.96 9.30
CA TRP A 172 4.75 12.36 10.64
C TRP A 172 4.88 13.86 10.92
N ASN A 173 5.92 14.51 10.38
CA ASN A 173 6.20 15.93 10.57
C ASN A 173 5.18 16.88 9.92
N LEU A 174 4.24 16.35 9.13
CA LEU A 174 3.09 17.11 8.62
C LEU A 174 2.05 17.39 9.71
N HIS A 175 2.13 16.71 10.85
CA HIS A 175 1.27 17.00 11.98
C HIS A 175 1.83 18.17 12.79
N PRO A 176 1.05 19.24 13.02
CA PRO A 176 1.56 20.48 13.64
C PRO A 176 2.04 20.32 15.09
N GLU A 177 1.65 19.26 15.78
CA GLU A 177 2.01 18.98 17.17
C GLU A 177 3.14 17.92 17.29
N ARG A 178 3.81 17.58 16.18
CA ARG A 178 4.87 16.57 16.16
C ARG A 178 6.18 17.20 15.70
N ASP A 179 7.18 17.08 16.53
CA ASP A 179 8.56 17.55 16.34
C ASP A 179 9.55 16.39 16.48
N ASP A 180 10.83 16.69 16.42
CA ASP A 180 11.91 15.71 16.55
C ASP A 180 11.96 15.09 17.96
N GLU A 181 11.53 15.82 19.01
CA GLU A 181 11.44 15.28 20.36
C GLU A 181 10.33 14.23 20.44
N TRP A 182 9.15 14.53 19.90
CA TRP A 182 8.07 13.55 19.76
C TRP A 182 8.53 12.30 18.98
N ARG A 183 9.33 12.48 17.90
CA ARG A 183 9.82 11.35 17.10
C ARG A 183 10.81 10.48 17.90
N ALA A 184 11.70 11.10 18.68
CA ALA A 184 12.62 10.38 19.57
C ALA A 184 11.88 9.61 20.69
N GLU A 185 10.79 10.16 21.22
CA GLU A 185 9.91 9.45 22.15
C GLU A 185 9.30 8.19 21.52
N GLN A 186 8.93 8.24 20.22
CA GLN A 186 8.42 7.05 19.51
C GLN A 186 9.49 5.97 19.38
N ASP A 187 10.76 6.33 19.14
CA ASP A 187 11.87 5.36 19.14
C ASP A 187 12.06 4.71 20.49
N ALA A 188 11.99 5.48 21.57
CA ALA A 188 12.09 4.95 22.92
C ALA A 188 10.92 4.05 23.31
N LEU A 189 9.70 4.36 22.81
CA LEU A 189 8.48 3.62 23.14
C LEU A 189 8.30 2.33 22.34
N LEU A 190 8.56 2.39 21.04
CA LEU A 190 8.25 1.31 20.07
C LEU A 190 9.49 0.54 19.62
N GLY A 191 10.66 1.11 19.80
CA GLY A 191 11.90 0.69 19.15
C GLY A 191 12.03 1.24 17.73
N PRO A 192 13.27 1.42 17.22
CA PRO A 192 13.52 2.12 15.94
C PRO A 192 12.75 1.56 14.75
N SER A 193 12.69 0.24 14.60
CA SER A 193 12.02 -0.41 13.46
C SER A 193 10.50 -0.16 13.41
N LEU A 194 9.81 -0.32 14.55
CA LEU A 194 8.36 -0.06 14.61
C LEU A 194 8.06 1.44 14.52
N ALA A 195 8.91 2.29 15.09
CA ALA A 195 8.77 3.73 14.97
C ALA A 195 8.95 4.19 13.52
N ALA A 196 9.92 3.63 12.78
CA ALA A 196 10.09 3.89 11.36
C ALA A 196 8.85 3.45 10.55
N GLN A 197 8.31 2.26 10.81
CA GLN A 197 7.09 1.77 10.18
C GLN A 197 5.90 2.69 10.42
N GLU A 198 5.70 3.14 11.64
CA GLU A 198 4.49 3.87 12.04
C GLU A 198 4.60 5.39 11.76
N CYS A 199 5.82 5.93 11.62
CA CYS A 199 6.06 7.35 11.52
C CYS A 199 6.70 7.77 10.19
N ASP A 200 7.77 7.09 9.74
CA ASP A 200 8.66 7.64 8.72
C ASP A 200 8.26 7.30 7.28
N CYS A 201 7.22 6.49 7.08
CA CYS A 201 6.81 6.05 5.75
C CYS A 201 7.93 5.30 5.01
N ASP A 202 8.73 4.53 5.73
CA ASP A 202 9.84 3.78 5.20
C ASP A 202 9.50 2.29 5.06
N PHE A 203 9.60 1.77 3.84
CA PHE A 203 9.32 0.36 3.54
C PHE A 203 10.44 -0.57 3.97
N ILE A 204 11.70 -0.14 3.93
CA ILE A 204 12.86 -1.00 4.17
C ILE A 204 12.95 -1.38 5.64
N THR A 205 12.84 -0.40 6.52
CA THR A 205 12.94 -0.62 7.97
C THR A 205 11.66 -1.17 8.58
N SER A 206 10.53 -1.13 7.87
CA SER A 206 9.21 -1.55 8.37
C SER A 206 8.92 -3.04 8.22
N GLY A 207 9.76 -3.81 7.51
CA GLY A 207 9.52 -5.23 7.23
C GLY A 207 10.07 -6.18 8.30
N GLN A 208 9.44 -7.35 8.45
CA GLN A 208 10.04 -8.48 9.17
C GLN A 208 11.01 -9.22 8.24
N SER A 209 12.14 -8.60 7.92
CA SER A 209 13.20 -9.25 7.16
C SER A 209 14.13 -10.06 8.06
N VAL A 210 14.74 -11.12 7.53
CA VAL A 210 15.74 -11.94 8.25
C VAL A 210 16.97 -11.10 8.61
N ILE A 211 17.29 -10.11 7.77
CA ILE A 211 18.37 -9.13 7.99
C ILE A 211 17.70 -7.80 8.32
N ASP A 212 18.22 -7.11 9.34
CA ASP A 212 17.72 -5.80 9.73
C ASP A 212 17.74 -4.82 8.55
N GLY A 213 16.62 -4.11 8.35
CA GLY A 213 16.47 -3.18 7.22
C GLY A 213 17.51 -2.05 7.23
N VAL A 214 17.94 -1.60 8.40
CA VAL A 214 19.01 -0.59 8.54
C VAL A 214 20.34 -1.11 7.98
N ILE A 215 20.66 -2.37 8.25
CA ILE A 215 21.86 -3.02 7.71
C ILE A 215 21.75 -3.16 6.18
N LEU A 216 20.58 -3.52 5.67
CA LEU A 216 20.35 -3.62 4.22
C LEU A 216 20.48 -2.27 3.53
N GLU A 217 20.00 -1.21 4.15
CA GLU A 217 20.14 0.16 3.62
C GLU A 217 21.58 0.65 3.66
N GLU A 218 22.31 0.37 4.74
CA GLU A 218 23.74 0.64 4.82
C GLU A 218 24.51 -0.07 3.71
N TYR A 219 24.23 -1.36 3.48
CA TYR A 219 24.86 -2.12 2.42
C TYR A 219 24.49 -1.60 1.02
N ARG A 220 23.25 -1.24 0.80
CA ARG A 220 22.81 -0.61 -0.45
C ARG A 220 23.57 0.69 -0.75
N ASN A 221 23.78 1.51 0.26
CA ASN A 221 24.41 2.83 0.09
C ASN A 221 25.94 2.78 0.05
N THR A 222 26.54 1.75 0.63
CA THR A 222 28.01 1.66 0.79
C THR A 222 28.66 0.58 -0.04
N LEU A 223 27.99 -0.56 -0.28
CA LEU A 223 28.57 -1.74 -0.89
C LEU A 223 27.94 -2.12 -2.24
N ALA A 224 26.65 -1.80 -2.45
CA ALA A 224 25.97 -2.12 -3.69
C ALA A 224 26.57 -1.28 -4.85
N GLN A 225 26.88 -1.97 -5.95
CA GLN A 225 27.43 -1.35 -7.16
C GLN A 225 26.57 -1.74 -8.35
N ASP A 226 26.47 -0.83 -9.32
CA ASP A 226 25.82 -1.15 -10.58
C ASP A 226 26.64 -2.19 -11.36
N PRO A 227 26.00 -3.16 -12.02
CA PRO A 227 26.69 -4.13 -12.85
C PRO A 227 27.35 -3.45 -14.04
N LEU A 228 28.51 -3.95 -14.45
CA LEU A 228 29.21 -3.51 -15.67
C LEU A 228 28.39 -3.79 -16.92
N GLU A 229 27.66 -4.88 -16.91
CA GLU A 229 26.88 -5.34 -18.07
C GLU A 229 25.62 -6.08 -17.60
N LYS A 230 24.53 -5.91 -18.36
CA LYS A 230 23.27 -6.67 -18.22
C LYS A 230 23.04 -7.44 -19.53
N ARG A 231 22.79 -8.75 -19.44
CA ARG A 231 22.57 -9.66 -20.56
C ARG A 231 21.26 -10.43 -20.42
N GLY A 232 20.89 -11.16 -21.45
CA GLY A 232 19.66 -11.94 -21.53
C GLY A 232 18.51 -11.17 -22.15
N ILE A 233 17.41 -11.89 -22.47
CA ILE A 233 16.24 -11.32 -23.15
C ILE A 233 15.61 -10.22 -22.29
N ASP A 234 15.54 -10.43 -20.97
CA ASP A 234 14.93 -9.53 -19.99
C ASP A 234 15.98 -8.70 -19.22
N SER A 235 17.25 -8.71 -19.69
CA SER A 235 18.36 -8.03 -19.00
C SER A 235 18.57 -8.51 -17.55
N ASN A 236 18.23 -9.75 -17.26
CA ASN A 236 18.23 -10.32 -15.90
C ASN A 236 19.60 -10.90 -15.50
N LEU A 237 20.51 -11.20 -16.45
CA LEU A 237 21.87 -11.62 -16.13
C LEU A 237 22.75 -10.37 -15.91
N TRP A 238 23.07 -10.11 -14.66
CA TRP A 238 23.90 -8.99 -14.24
C TRP A 238 25.33 -9.45 -14.02
N ILE A 239 26.30 -8.73 -14.59
CA ILE A 239 27.71 -9.08 -14.55
C ILE A 239 28.50 -7.88 -14.00
N TRP A 240 29.15 -8.06 -12.84
CA TRP A 240 30.03 -7.06 -12.23
C TRP A 240 31.47 -7.22 -12.64
N GLN A 241 31.91 -8.50 -12.87
CA GLN A 241 33.25 -8.78 -13.34
C GLN A 241 33.20 -9.80 -14.49
N PRO A 242 33.93 -9.55 -15.60
CA PRO A 242 34.01 -10.55 -16.67
C PRO A 242 34.78 -11.79 -16.18
N PRO A 243 34.48 -12.97 -16.71
CA PRO A 243 35.13 -14.22 -16.29
C PRO A 243 36.63 -14.17 -16.54
N ASN A 244 37.41 -14.51 -15.52
CA ASN A 244 38.87 -14.71 -15.61
C ASN A 244 39.18 -16.20 -15.51
N TYR A 245 39.66 -16.81 -16.59
CA TYR A 245 39.91 -18.24 -16.67
C TYR A 245 41.06 -18.76 -15.79
N THR A 246 41.75 -17.87 -15.09
CA THR A 246 42.79 -18.24 -14.10
C THR A 246 42.26 -18.29 -12.66
N LYS A 247 40.96 -17.97 -12.46
CA LYS A 247 40.31 -17.94 -11.16
C LYS A 247 39.25 -19.05 -11.04
N ASP A 248 38.99 -19.45 -9.84
CA ASP A 248 37.95 -20.44 -9.53
C ASP A 248 36.68 -19.73 -9.07
N TYR A 249 35.53 -20.27 -9.52
CA TYR A 249 34.22 -19.72 -9.25
C TYR A 249 33.29 -20.78 -8.68
N VAL A 250 32.42 -20.40 -7.80
CA VAL A 250 31.27 -21.20 -7.34
C VAL A 250 29.99 -20.60 -7.86
N LEU A 251 29.11 -21.47 -8.36
CA LEU A 251 27.75 -21.07 -8.74
C LEU A 251 26.77 -21.71 -7.77
N SER A 252 25.96 -20.87 -7.15
CA SER A 252 24.80 -21.27 -6.32
C SER A 252 23.53 -20.98 -7.10
N ALA A 253 22.67 -21.97 -7.29
CA ALA A 253 21.44 -21.82 -8.03
C ALA A 253 20.23 -22.31 -7.22
N ASP A 254 19.18 -21.51 -7.20
CA ASP A 254 17.85 -21.89 -6.77
C ASP A 254 16.95 -22.02 -8.00
N VAL A 255 16.47 -23.24 -8.25
CA VAL A 255 15.74 -23.55 -9.47
C VAL A 255 14.27 -23.74 -9.18
N SER A 256 13.44 -22.87 -9.75
CA SER A 256 11.98 -22.97 -9.65
C SER A 256 11.44 -24.21 -10.38
N ARG A 257 10.22 -24.61 -10.02
CA ARG A 257 9.53 -25.75 -10.64
C ARG A 257 9.02 -25.48 -12.07
N GLY A 258 9.09 -24.24 -12.54
CA GLY A 258 8.62 -23.85 -13.87
C GLY A 258 7.10 -23.77 -14.01
N ASP A 259 6.36 -23.72 -12.89
CA ASP A 259 4.90 -23.58 -12.85
C ASP A 259 4.42 -22.10 -12.87
N GLY A 260 5.35 -21.15 -12.96
CA GLY A 260 5.08 -19.72 -12.99
C GLY A 260 4.80 -19.10 -11.61
N SER A 261 4.86 -19.88 -10.54
CA SER A 261 4.65 -19.40 -9.18
C SER A 261 5.91 -18.82 -8.51
N ASP A 262 7.08 -19.14 -9.08
CA ASP A 262 8.37 -18.75 -8.54
C ASP A 262 9.40 -18.57 -9.68
N TYR A 263 10.50 -17.88 -9.41
CA TYR A 263 11.58 -17.61 -10.37
C TYR A 263 12.83 -18.42 -10.01
N SER A 264 13.58 -18.83 -11.04
CA SER A 264 14.92 -19.38 -10.84
C SER A 264 15.92 -18.24 -10.68
N ALA A 265 16.87 -18.41 -9.78
CA ALA A 265 17.94 -17.45 -9.57
C ALA A 265 19.28 -18.17 -9.41
N PHE A 266 20.37 -17.53 -9.79
CA PHE A 266 21.71 -18.01 -9.45
C PHE A 266 22.66 -16.84 -9.15
N HIS A 267 23.66 -17.13 -8.33
CA HIS A 267 24.77 -16.25 -8.03
C HIS A 267 26.09 -16.92 -8.40
N VAL A 268 27.01 -16.16 -8.95
CA VAL A 268 28.39 -16.60 -9.22
C VAL A 268 29.32 -15.79 -8.32
N MET A 269 30.11 -16.50 -7.52
CA MET A 269 31.09 -15.92 -6.62
C MET A 269 32.49 -16.36 -6.99
N GLU A 270 33.45 -15.45 -6.97
CA GLU A 270 34.88 -15.79 -7.05
C GLU A 270 35.33 -16.36 -5.69
N ILE A 271 36.00 -17.52 -5.71
CA ILE A 271 36.30 -18.26 -4.46
C ILE A 271 37.35 -17.53 -3.60
N GLU A 272 38.36 -16.93 -4.21
CA GLU A 272 39.47 -16.31 -3.47
C GLU A 272 39.06 -14.99 -2.80
N SER A 273 38.30 -14.12 -3.50
CA SER A 273 37.85 -12.84 -2.96
C SER A 273 36.53 -12.94 -2.23
N MET A 274 35.75 -13.99 -2.43
CA MET A 274 34.36 -14.14 -1.97
C MET A 274 33.44 -13.05 -2.52
N GLU A 275 33.81 -12.41 -3.63
CA GLU A 275 33.01 -11.38 -4.27
C GLU A 275 31.99 -12.00 -5.23
N GLN A 276 30.76 -11.46 -5.22
CA GLN A 276 29.77 -11.80 -6.23
C GLN A 276 30.12 -11.12 -7.55
N VAL A 277 30.32 -11.92 -8.58
CA VAL A 277 30.76 -11.44 -9.91
C VAL A 277 29.65 -11.45 -10.94
N ALA A 278 28.63 -12.29 -10.76
CA ALA A 278 27.42 -12.29 -11.59
C ALA A 278 26.21 -12.82 -10.84
N GLU A 279 25.01 -12.45 -11.31
CA GLU A 279 23.72 -13.00 -10.84
C GLU A 279 22.68 -13.04 -11.97
N TYR A 280 21.67 -13.89 -11.78
CA TYR A 280 20.51 -14.00 -12.66
C TYR A 280 19.26 -14.19 -11.83
#